data_7ed33dd4148ae26ca496932059033b37
#
_entry.id   7ed33dd4148ae26ca496932059033b37
#
_cell.length_a   1.000
_cell.length_b   1.000
_cell.length_c   1.000
_cell.angle_alpha   90.00
_cell.angle_beta   90.00
_cell.angle_gamma   90.00
#
_symmetry.space_group_name_H-M   'P 1'
#
loop_
_entity.id
_entity.type
_entity.pdbx_description
1 polymer ?
#
loop_
_entity_poly.entity_id
_entity_poly.type
_entity_poly.pdbx_seq_one_letter_code
_entity_poly.pdbx_strand_id
1 'polypeptide(L)'
;MLREDTVFGPIHSRRLGASLGINLLPEHGKICSFDCIYCECGWNKDGRDDKRLPTAADVRSALAGKLASLKREGVHIDSITFSGDGEPTLNPEFPQIVDDTLRLRDEFFHGARVSVLSNATRVHVPEVLEALRKVDSPIMKIDAPTDELVALIDRPAPGYSLRRTIDSLKKFDGDFILQTMFLKSPEFDSSSPEVLEGWKEIVRELHPREIMVYTIDRPTPMAGLEKFSVERMRSLVADLIEEGFNVDIKG
;
A
#
# COMPACT_ATOMS: atom_id res chain seq x y z
N MET A 1 -11.07 6.85 -8.23
CA MET A 1 -10.91 7.48 -9.58
C MET A 1 -9.57 6.99 -10.12
N LEU A 2 -9.54 6.41 -11.31
CA LEU A 2 -8.31 5.91 -11.94
C LEU A 2 -7.38 7.07 -12.32
N ARG A 3 -6.08 6.78 -12.39
CA ARG A 3 -5.04 7.75 -12.75
C ARG A 3 -4.90 7.82 -14.27
N GLU A 4 -4.67 9.02 -14.79
CA GLU A 4 -4.48 9.25 -16.23
C GLU A 4 -3.00 9.34 -16.60
N ASP A 5 -2.12 9.48 -15.60
CA ASP A 5 -0.67 9.62 -15.77
C ASP A 5 0.10 8.54 -15.03
N THR A 6 1.18 8.06 -15.62
CA THR A 6 2.14 7.15 -14.97
C THR A 6 2.80 7.80 -13.74
N VAL A 7 3.10 9.11 -13.80
CA VAL A 7 3.64 9.88 -12.65
C VAL A 7 2.73 11.07 -12.38
N PHE A 8 2.12 11.11 -11.22
CA PHE A 8 1.10 12.09 -10.87
C PHE A 8 1.37 12.82 -9.55
N GLY A 9 0.81 14.00 -9.39
CA GLY A 9 0.98 14.83 -8.21
C GLY A 9 2.10 15.87 -8.36
N PRO A 10 2.76 16.31 -7.23
CA PRO A 10 2.57 15.80 -5.87
C PRO A 10 1.17 16.05 -5.29
N ILE A 11 0.70 15.13 -4.47
CA ILE A 11 -0.55 15.24 -3.71
C ILE A 11 -0.26 15.22 -2.22
N HIS A 12 -1.10 15.90 -1.42
CA HIS A 12 -0.98 15.82 0.03
C HIS A 12 -1.55 14.49 0.53
N SER A 13 -0.66 13.63 1.03
CA SER A 13 -1.02 12.35 1.66
C SER A 13 -1.05 12.49 3.17
N ARG A 14 -2.15 12.05 3.82
CA ARG A 14 -2.24 12.03 5.28
C ARG A 14 -1.14 11.17 5.94
N ARG A 15 -0.60 10.20 5.20
CA ARG A 15 0.39 9.21 5.66
C ARG A 15 1.83 9.56 5.26
N LEU A 16 2.02 10.14 4.09
CA LEU A 16 3.32 10.25 3.44
C LEU A 16 3.73 11.70 3.08
N GLY A 17 2.96 12.70 3.54
CA GLY A 17 3.25 14.10 3.27
C GLY A 17 2.99 14.50 1.81
N ALA A 18 3.81 15.41 1.26
CA ALA A 18 3.78 15.79 -0.16
C ALA A 18 4.32 14.62 -1.00
N SER A 19 3.42 13.83 -1.56
CA SER A 19 3.74 12.57 -2.22
C SER A 19 3.62 12.65 -3.74
N LEU A 20 4.70 12.35 -4.45
CA LEU A 20 4.69 12.12 -5.89
C LEU A 20 4.34 10.65 -6.16
N GLY A 21 3.23 10.41 -6.84
CA GLY A 21 2.74 9.06 -7.10
C GLY A 21 3.31 8.47 -8.39
N ILE A 22 3.58 7.16 -8.37
CA ILE A 22 3.92 6.36 -9.55
C ILE A 22 2.85 5.28 -9.71
N ASN A 23 2.14 5.28 -10.84
CA ASN A 23 1.21 4.24 -11.24
C ASN A 23 1.91 3.25 -12.19
N LEU A 24 2.08 1.99 -11.76
CA LEU A 24 2.67 0.91 -12.56
C LEU A 24 1.63 0.05 -13.28
N LEU A 25 0.38 0.47 -13.23
CA LEU A 25 -0.79 -0.20 -13.80
C LEU A 25 -1.25 0.59 -15.02
N PRO A 26 -2.20 0.04 -15.81
CA PRO A 26 -2.68 0.75 -16.99
C PRO A 26 -3.25 2.14 -16.67
N GLU A 27 -3.03 3.12 -17.55
CA GLU A 27 -3.55 4.49 -17.41
C GLU A 27 -5.09 4.52 -17.39
N HIS A 28 -5.72 3.57 -18.06
CA HIS A 28 -7.17 3.47 -18.18
C HIS A 28 -7.72 2.16 -17.65
N GLY A 29 -7.04 1.51 -16.70
CA GLY A 29 -7.44 0.23 -16.18
C GLY A 29 -7.05 0.04 -14.71
N LYS A 30 -7.68 -0.94 -14.07
CA LYS A 30 -7.30 -1.41 -12.74
C LYS A 30 -6.82 -2.85 -12.83
N ILE A 31 -5.62 -3.13 -12.36
CA ILE A 31 -5.09 -4.50 -12.24
C ILE A 31 -4.62 -4.71 -10.80
N CYS A 32 -5.34 -5.55 -10.07
CA CYS A 32 -5.02 -5.88 -8.68
C CYS A 32 -5.32 -7.35 -8.41
N SER A 33 -4.49 -7.97 -7.56
CA SER A 33 -4.74 -9.31 -7.03
C SER A 33 -5.77 -9.33 -5.89
N PHE A 34 -6.19 -8.15 -5.39
CA PHE A 34 -7.26 -7.94 -4.44
C PHE A 34 -8.41 -7.13 -5.06
N ASP A 35 -9.61 -7.25 -4.49
CA ASP A 35 -10.78 -6.46 -4.86
C ASP A 35 -11.46 -5.90 -3.62
N CYS A 36 -10.68 -5.15 -2.81
CA CYS A 36 -11.06 -4.68 -1.47
C CYS A 36 -12.35 -3.87 -1.50
N ILE A 37 -13.24 -4.14 -0.53
CA ILE A 37 -14.55 -3.47 -0.42
C ILE A 37 -14.46 -1.96 -0.22
N TYR A 38 -13.30 -1.45 0.20
CA TYR A 38 -13.03 -0.03 0.48
C TYR A 38 -12.09 0.63 -0.53
N CYS A 39 -11.76 -0.04 -1.65
CA CYS A 39 -10.76 0.45 -2.62
C CYS A 39 -11.22 1.73 -3.32
N GLU A 40 -10.48 2.83 -3.18
CA GLU A 40 -10.78 4.11 -3.82
C GLU A 40 -10.71 4.05 -5.36
N CYS A 41 -10.08 3.01 -5.93
CA CYS A 41 -10.03 2.78 -7.38
C CYS A 41 -11.26 2.04 -7.93
N GLY A 42 -12.23 1.67 -7.07
CA GLY A 42 -13.40 0.89 -7.47
C GLY A 42 -13.14 -0.62 -7.54
N TRP A 43 -14.09 -1.35 -8.11
CA TRP A 43 -13.96 -2.80 -8.29
C TRP A 43 -13.06 -3.14 -9.49
N ASN A 44 -12.42 -4.31 -9.45
CA ASN A 44 -11.62 -4.80 -10.59
C ASN A 44 -12.46 -4.94 -11.87
N LYS A 45 -13.74 -5.37 -11.74
CA LYS A 45 -14.68 -5.49 -12.88
C LYS A 45 -15.06 -4.16 -13.52
N ASP A 46 -14.95 -3.05 -12.78
CA ASP A 46 -15.26 -1.71 -13.27
C ASP A 46 -14.02 -1.03 -13.88
N GLY A 47 -12.87 -1.70 -13.82
CA GLY A 47 -11.66 -1.31 -14.53
C GLY A 47 -11.91 -1.33 -16.04
N ARG A 48 -11.34 -0.35 -16.75
CA ARG A 48 -11.39 -0.30 -18.21
C ARG A 48 -10.59 -1.48 -18.80
N ASP A 49 -10.87 -1.84 -20.05
CA ASP A 49 -10.21 -2.98 -20.73
C ASP A 49 -8.73 -2.77 -21.07
N ASP A 50 -8.15 -1.64 -20.68
CA ASP A 50 -6.73 -1.37 -20.86
C ASP A 50 -5.91 -2.29 -19.94
N LYS A 51 -5.00 -3.05 -20.55
CA LYS A 51 -4.08 -3.97 -19.86
C LYS A 51 -2.63 -3.65 -20.13
N ARG A 52 -2.33 -2.55 -20.81
CA ARG A 52 -0.98 -2.14 -21.13
C ARG A 52 -0.30 -1.59 -19.89
N LEU A 53 0.68 -2.32 -19.38
CA LEU A 53 1.54 -1.87 -18.29
C LEU A 53 2.62 -0.91 -18.82
N PRO A 54 2.95 0.17 -18.10
CA PRO A 54 4.10 0.98 -18.45
C PRO A 54 5.39 0.18 -18.29
N THR A 55 6.32 0.36 -19.23
CA THR A 55 7.65 -0.23 -19.16
C THR A 55 8.56 0.55 -18.21
N ALA A 56 9.69 -0.05 -17.79
CA ALA A 56 10.69 0.66 -16.99
C ALA A 56 11.23 1.92 -17.72
N ALA A 57 11.33 1.88 -19.05
CA ALA A 57 11.73 3.03 -19.84
C ALA A 57 10.69 4.15 -19.81
N ASP A 58 9.40 3.83 -19.92
CA ASP A 58 8.30 4.80 -19.84
C ASP A 58 8.28 5.47 -18.45
N VAL A 59 8.31 4.67 -17.37
CA VAL A 59 8.32 5.18 -15.99
C VAL A 59 9.55 6.05 -15.74
N ARG A 60 10.73 5.61 -16.13
CA ARG A 60 11.98 6.37 -15.95
C ARG A 60 11.92 7.72 -16.66
N SER A 61 11.44 7.75 -17.90
CA SER A 61 11.31 8.99 -18.68
C SER A 61 10.32 9.96 -18.04
N ALA A 62 9.14 9.48 -17.67
CA ALA A 62 8.09 10.27 -17.02
C ALA A 62 8.57 10.82 -15.66
N LEU A 63 9.19 9.96 -14.84
CA LEU A 63 9.67 10.33 -13.51
C LEU A 63 10.80 11.36 -13.60
N ALA A 64 11.80 11.14 -14.46
CA ALA A 64 12.92 12.09 -14.64
C ALA A 64 12.42 13.47 -15.09
N GLY A 65 11.52 13.53 -16.06
CA GLY A 65 10.90 14.77 -16.52
C GLY A 65 10.13 15.50 -15.41
N LYS A 66 9.33 14.76 -14.64
CA LYS A 66 8.56 15.33 -13.53
C LYS A 66 9.46 15.84 -12.40
N LEU A 67 10.45 15.06 -11.97
CA LEU A 67 11.39 15.47 -10.91
C LEU A 67 12.21 16.70 -11.32
N ALA A 68 12.69 16.76 -12.56
CA ALA A 68 13.39 17.94 -13.07
C ALA A 68 12.52 19.19 -13.09
N SER A 69 11.22 19.07 -13.44
CA SER A 69 10.26 20.18 -13.37
C SER A 69 10.04 20.65 -11.95
N LEU A 70 9.72 19.74 -11.02
CA LEU A 70 9.48 20.05 -9.61
C LEU A 70 10.70 20.71 -8.97
N LYS A 71 11.92 20.24 -9.24
CA LYS A 71 13.16 20.82 -8.76
C LYS A 71 13.36 22.26 -9.26
N ARG A 72 13.10 22.50 -10.55
CA ARG A 72 13.19 23.84 -11.17
C ARG A 72 12.15 24.80 -10.61
N GLU A 73 10.97 24.30 -10.26
CA GLU A 73 9.86 25.08 -9.67
C GLU A 73 10.03 25.30 -8.16
N GLY A 74 11.03 24.69 -7.53
CA GLY A 74 11.27 24.78 -6.08
C GLY A 74 10.21 24.04 -5.25
N VAL A 75 9.50 23.07 -5.83
CA VAL A 75 8.46 22.31 -5.15
C VAL A 75 9.11 21.23 -4.28
N HIS A 76 8.72 21.17 -3.00
CA HIS A 76 9.16 20.13 -2.07
C HIS A 76 8.33 18.86 -2.21
N ILE A 77 8.99 17.70 -2.10
CA ILE A 77 8.34 16.38 -1.96
C ILE A 77 8.94 15.62 -0.78
N ASP A 78 8.07 14.97 0.01
CA ASP A 78 8.46 14.13 1.14
C ASP A 78 8.63 12.66 0.73
N SER A 79 7.86 12.22 -0.28
CA SER A 79 7.86 10.83 -0.73
C SER A 79 7.64 10.71 -2.24
N ILE A 80 8.30 9.70 -2.84
CA ILE A 80 7.94 9.14 -4.15
C ILE A 80 7.29 7.80 -3.85
N THR A 81 6.01 7.64 -4.23
CA THR A 81 5.20 6.54 -3.75
C THR A 81 4.67 5.70 -4.90
N PHE A 82 5.01 4.43 -4.93
CA PHE A 82 4.35 3.46 -5.78
C PHE A 82 2.93 3.22 -5.25
N SER A 83 1.98 3.90 -5.86
CA SER A 83 0.55 3.87 -5.50
C SER A 83 -0.25 4.23 -6.74
N GLY A 84 -1.10 3.36 -7.18
CA GLY A 84 -1.85 3.59 -8.42
C GLY A 84 -3.11 2.76 -8.46
N ASP A 85 -3.48 2.34 -9.64
CA ASP A 85 -4.74 1.69 -9.91
C ASP A 85 -4.63 0.17 -9.80
N GLY A 86 -4.15 -0.31 -8.64
CA GLY A 86 -4.02 -1.72 -8.32
C GLY A 86 -2.75 -2.08 -7.54
N GLU A 87 -2.20 -3.27 -7.80
CA GLU A 87 -1.02 -3.79 -7.09
C GLU A 87 0.27 -3.55 -7.91
N PRO A 88 1.19 -2.69 -7.46
CA PRO A 88 2.38 -2.32 -8.24
C PRO A 88 3.32 -3.49 -8.52
N THR A 89 3.39 -4.48 -7.63
CA THR A 89 4.28 -5.64 -7.79
C THR A 89 3.81 -6.62 -8.88
N LEU A 90 2.64 -6.40 -9.49
CA LEU A 90 2.19 -7.14 -10.66
C LEU A 90 2.86 -6.69 -11.96
N ASN A 91 3.47 -5.50 -11.99
CA ASN A 91 4.27 -5.09 -13.14
C ASN A 91 5.54 -5.96 -13.20
N PRO A 92 5.80 -6.68 -14.32
CA PRO A 92 6.94 -7.58 -14.44
C PRO A 92 8.29 -6.86 -14.35
N GLU A 93 8.34 -5.57 -14.67
CA GLU A 93 9.54 -4.75 -14.60
C GLU A 93 9.68 -4.00 -13.25
N PHE A 94 8.83 -4.32 -12.25
CA PHE A 94 8.84 -3.69 -10.93
C PHE A 94 10.24 -3.57 -10.31
N PRO A 95 11.10 -4.62 -10.30
CA PRO A 95 12.44 -4.50 -9.72
C PRO A 95 13.31 -3.46 -10.41
N GLN A 96 13.31 -3.42 -11.73
CA GLN A 96 14.06 -2.43 -12.53
C GLN A 96 13.53 -1.01 -12.29
N ILE A 97 12.21 -0.86 -12.19
CA ILE A 97 11.57 0.44 -11.94
C ILE A 97 11.94 0.97 -10.57
N VAL A 98 12.02 0.10 -9.55
CA VAL A 98 12.48 0.47 -8.21
C VAL A 98 13.92 0.99 -8.25
N ASP A 99 14.83 0.28 -8.91
CA ASP A 99 16.23 0.69 -9.03
C ASP A 99 16.38 2.04 -9.76
N ASP A 100 15.64 2.26 -10.85
CA ASP A 100 15.61 3.53 -11.56
C ASP A 100 15.03 4.67 -10.71
N THR A 101 14.00 4.38 -9.92
CA THR A 101 13.36 5.37 -9.02
C THR A 101 14.31 5.80 -7.91
N LEU A 102 14.99 4.86 -7.26
CA LEU A 102 15.98 5.16 -6.22
C LEU A 102 17.11 6.06 -6.76
N ARG A 103 17.64 5.73 -7.92
CA ARG A 103 18.68 6.51 -8.58
C ARG A 103 18.20 7.94 -8.90
N LEU A 104 17.02 8.10 -9.49
CA LEU A 104 16.46 9.40 -9.83
C LEU A 104 16.11 10.22 -8.56
N ARG A 105 15.59 9.58 -7.50
CA ARG A 105 15.39 10.22 -6.21
C ARG A 105 16.70 10.80 -5.67
N ASP A 106 17.77 10.04 -5.70
CA ASP A 106 19.09 10.47 -5.20
C ASP A 106 19.66 11.64 -6.02
N GLU A 107 19.41 11.68 -7.33
CA GLU A 107 19.84 12.77 -8.21
C GLU A 107 19.05 14.07 -7.98
N PHE A 108 17.73 13.97 -7.79
CA PHE A 108 16.86 15.15 -7.79
C PHE A 108 16.39 15.58 -6.40
N PHE A 109 16.02 14.60 -5.53
CA PHE A 109 15.39 14.84 -4.23
C PHE A 109 15.90 13.85 -3.18
N HIS A 110 17.19 13.90 -2.88
CA HIS A 110 17.86 12.96 -1.96
C HIS A 110 17.19 12.80 -0.58
N GLY A 111 16.46 13.80 -0.11
CA GLY A 111 15.70 13.74 1.15
C GLY A 111 14.32 13.10 1.06
N ALA A 112 13.80 12.84 -0.13
CA ALA A 112 12.49 12.20 -0.29
C ALA A 112 12.59 10.69 -0.07
N ARG A 113 11.58 10.10 0.60
CA ARG A 113 11.51 8.64 0.79
C ARG A 113 10.91 7.98 -0.44
N VAL A 114 11.41 6.80 -0.80
CA VAL A 114 10.74 5.92 -1.76
C VAL A 114 9.87 4.94 -1.00
N SER A 115 8.55 4.98 -1.26
CA SER A 115 7.55 4.18 -0.57
C SER A 115 6.81 3.26 -1.54
N VAL A 116 6.51 2.04 -1.13
CA VAL A 116 5.70 1.09 -1.92
C VAL A 116 4.49 0.67 -1.11
N LEU A 117 3.28 0.93 -1.62
CA LEU A 117 2.04 0.39 -1.07
C LEU A 117 1.72 -0.93 -1.78
N SER A 118 1.76 -2.05 -1.06
CA SER A 118 1.54 -3.38 -1.62
C SER A 118 0.58 -4.21 -0.76
N ASN A 119 -0.25 -5.01 -1.41
CA ASN A 119 -1.07 -6.03 -0.75
C ASN A 119 -0.29 -7.30 -0.37
N ALA A 120 1.03 -7.27 -0.53
CA ALA A 120 1.98 -8.32 -0.18
C ALA A 120 1.82 -9.67 -0.90
N THR A 121 0.90 -9.82 -1.85
CA THR A 121 0.64 -11.11 -2.53
C THR A 121 1.83 -11.63 -3.34
N ARG A 122 2.75 -10.75 -3.73
CA ARG A 122 3.94 -11.08 -4.54
C ARG A 122 5.26 -11.11 -3.76
N VAL A 123 5.23 -10.89 -2.45
CA VAL A 123 6.47 -10.89 -1.62
C VAL A 123 7.18 -12.26 -1.62
N HIS A 124 6.48 -13.34 -1.93
CA HIS A 124 7.08 -14.66 -2.09
C HIS A 124 8.01 -14.79 -3.31
N VAL A 125 7.94 -13.87 -4.28
CA VAL A 125 8.80 -13.82 -5.47
C VAL A 125 10.13 -13.18 -5.10
N PRO A 126 11.29 -13.85 -5.26
CA PRO A 126 12.57 -13.35 -4.76
C PRO A 126 12.94 -11.95 -5.29
N GLU A 127 12.76 -11.70 -6.59
CA GLU A 127 13.11 -10.43 -7.23
C GLU A 127 12.24 -9.27 -6.70
N VAL A 128 10.97 -9.55 -6.38
CA VAL A 128 10.05 -8.57 -5.78
C VAL A 128 10.46 -8.29 -4.34
N LEU A 129 10.76 -9.31 -3.55
CA LEU A 129 11.25 -9.16 -2.18
C LEU A 129 12.52 -8.31 -2.12
N GLU A 130 13.50 -8.62 -2.97
CA GLU A 130 14.77 -7.88 -3.00
C GLU A 130 14.57 -6.42 -3.43
N ALA A 131 13.66 -6.14 -4.37
CA ALA A 131 13.31 -4.77 -4.74
C ALA A 131 12.63 -4.02 -3.58
N LEU A 132 11.70 -4.66 -2.88
CA LEU A 132 11.00 -4.09 -1.73
C LEU A 132 11.94 -3.79 -0.54
N ARG A 133 13.00 -4.58 -0.36
CA ARG A 133 14.02 -4.34 0.67
C ARG A 133 14.91 -3.13 0.41
N LYS A 134 14.99 -2.66 -0.83
CA LYS A 134 15.81 -1.49 -1.20
C LYS A 134 15.12 -0.16 -0.91
N VAL A 135 13.78 -0.14 -0.83
CA VAL A 135 13.03 1.10 -0.64
C VAL A 135 13.00 1.52 0.82
N ASP A 136 12.84 2.82 1.06
CA ASP A 136 12.84 3.38 2.42
C ASP A 136 11.61 2.97 3.22
N SER A 137 10.47 2.77 2.55
CA SER A 137 9.21 2.44 3.20
C SER A 137 8.44 1.36 2.44
N PRO A 138 8.78 0.07 2.63
CA PRO A 138 7.96 -1.04 2.17
C PRO A 138 6.72 -1.15 3.06
N ILE A 139 5.54 -0.77 2.53
CA ILE A 139 4.27 -0.72 3.27
C ILE A 139 3.41 -1.89 2.80
N MET A 140 3.26 -2.88 3.68
CA MET A 140 2.63 -4.16 3.40
C MET A 140 1.29 -4.27 4.12
N LYS A 141 0.27 -4.71 3.41
CA LYS A 141 -1.10 -4.73 3.90
C LYS A 141 -1.49 -6.09 4.49
N ILE A 142 -2.08 -6.08 5.71
CA ILE A 142 -2.83 -7.18 6.31
C ILE A 142 -4.02 -6.58 7.07
N ASP A 143 -5.24 -6.83 6.61
CA ASP A 143 -6.46 -6.25 7.19
C ASP A 143 -7.25 -7.23 8.05
N ALA A 144 -6.96 -8.53 7.97
CA ALA A 144 -7.71 -9.55 8.69
C ALA A 144 -6.84 -10.77 9.05
N PRO A 145 -7.19 -11.51 10.13
CA PRO A 145 -6.34 -12.57 10.67
C PRO A 145 -6.53 -13.96 10.08
N THR A 146 -7.55 -14.18 9.24
CA THR A 146 -7.81 -15.49 8.61
C THR A 146 -8.12 -15.33 7.13
N ASP A 147 -7.92 -16.41 6.33
CA ASP A 147 -8.23 -16.40 4.91
C ASP A 147 -9.71 -16.08 4.64
N GLU A 148 -10.63 -16.57 5.49
CA GLU A 148 -12.07 -16.30 5.40
C GLU A 148 -12.39 -14.82 5.63
N LEU A 149 -11.79 -14.22 6.64
CA LEU A 149 -11.97 -12.79 6.95
C LEU A 149 -11.31 -11.89 5.90
N VAL A 150 -10.15 -12.27 5.38
CA VAL A 150 -9.52 -11.60 4.23
C VAL A 150 -10.44 -11.67 3.00
N ALA A 151 -11.12 -12.79 2.78
CA ALA A 151 -12.08 -12.92 1.68
C ALA A 151 -13.27 -11.96 1.80
N LEU A 152 -13.69 -11.60 3.01
CA LEU A 152 -14.77 -10.63 3.23
C LEU A 152 -14.35 -9.19 2.94
N ILE A 153 -13.16 -8.79 3.36
CA ILE A 153 -12.70 -7.39 3.27
C ILE A 153 -11.87 -7.12 2.00
N ASP A 154 -10.98 -8.03 1.62
CA ASP A 154 -9.99 -7.82 0.56
C ASP A 154 -10.28 -8.57 -0.74
N ARG A 155 -11.11 -9.60 -0.69
CA ARG A 155 -11.54 -10.39 -1.86
C ARG A 155 -10.38 -10.78 -2.76
N PRO A 156 -9.40 -11.55 -2.26
CA PRO A 156 -8.21 -11.91 -3.00
C PRO A 156 -8.52 -12.78 -4.21
N ALA A 157 -7.63 -12.74 -5.22
CA ALA A 157 -7.66 -13.67 -6.33
C ALA A 157 -7.50 -15.12 -5.85
N PRO A 158 -8.02 -16.11 -6.60
CA PRO A 158 -7.92 -17.52 -6.24
C PRO A 158 -6.48 -17.97 -5.95
N GLY A 159 -6.31 -18.80 -4.92
CA GLY A 159 -5.01 -19.32 -4.51
C GLY A 159 -4.23 -18.40 -3.53
N TYR A 160 -4.84 -17.34 -3.06
CA TYR A 160 -4.30 -16.56 -1.94
C TYR A 160 -4.20 -17.42 -0.67
N SER A 161 -3.21 -17.12 0.16
CA SER A 161 -3.08 -17.69 1.51
C SER A 161 -2.42 -16.65 2.40
N LEU A 162 -3.10 -16.29 3.48
CA LEU A 162 -2.59 -15.38 4.51
C LEU A 162 -1.32 -15.96 5.16
N ARG A 163 -1.32 -17.25 5.49
CA ARG A 163 -0.13 -17.90 6.10
C ARG A 163 1.10 -17.77 5.21
N ARG A 164 0.98 -18.03 3.90
CA ARG A 164 2.08 -17.84 2.94
C ARG A 164 2.53 -16.38 2.87
N THR A 165 1.62 -15.44 2.95
CA THR A 165 1.94 -14.01 2.98
C THR A 165 2.71 -13.66 4.25
N ILE A 166 2.26 -14.12 5.43
CA ILE A 166 2.96 -13.92 6.71
C ILE A 166 4.36 -14.53 6.66
N ASP A 167 4.51 -15.77 6.18
CA ASP A 167 5.84 -16.43 6.08
C ASP A 167 6.77 -15.70 5.11
N SER A 168 6.22 -15.03 4.09
CA SER A 168 7.00 -14.20 3.18
C SER A 168 7.42 -12.88 3.83
N LEU A 169 6.54 -12.25 4.60
CA LEU A 169 6.83 -10.99 5.32
C LEU A 169 7.87 -11.19 6.44
N LYS A 170 7.94 -12.36 7.06
CA LYS A 170 9.02 -12.68 8.02
C LYS A 170 10.42 -12.51 7.44
N LYS A 171 10.56 -12.64 6.11
CA LYS A 171 11.84 -12.45 5.44
C LYS A 171 12.36 -11.00 5.50
N PHE A 172 11.53 -10.04 5.89
CA PHE A 172 11.96 -8.65 6.15
C PHE A 172 12.62 -8.47 7.52
N ASP A 173 12.56 -9.46 8.41
CA ASP A 173 13.07 -9.36 9.79
C ASP A 173 12.55 -8.12 10.54
N GLY A 174 11.27 -7.79 10.33
CA GLY A 174 10.60 -6.62 10.90
C GLY A 174 10.84 -5.31 10.13
N ASP A 175 11.77 -5.24 9.17
CA ASP A 175 12.10 -4.00 8.45
C ASP A 175 11.08 -3.67 7.35
N PHE A 176 9.82 -3.50 7.75
CA PHE A 176 8.72 -3.05 6.91
C PHE A 176 7.67 -2.32 7.75
N ILE A 177 6.74 -1.66 7.09
CA ILE A 177 5.57 -1.02 7.71
C ILE A 177 4.37 -1.90 7.46
N LEU A 178 3.70 -2.35 8.53
CA LEU A 178 2.43 -3.05 8.41
C LEU A 178 1.29 -2.04 8.31
N GLN A 179 0.52 -2.10 7.23
CA GLN A 179 -0.63 -1.23 7.02
C GLN A 179 -1.94 -2.00 7.18
N THR A 180 -2.89 -1.44 7.93
CA THR A 180 -4.19 -2.06 8.19
C THR A 180 -5.33 -1.05 8.13
N MET A 181 -6.37 -1.36 7.36
CA MET A 181 -7.62 -0.62 7.31
C MET A 181 -8.55 -1.05 8.44
N PHE A 182 -8.94 -0.10 9.30
CA PHE A 182 -9.96 -0.33 10.32
C PHE A 182 -11.30 0.25 9.86
N LEU A 183 -12.28 -0.62 9.72
CA LEU A 183 -13.64 -0.30 9.30
C LEU A 183 -14.65 -1.32 9.85
N LYS A 184 -15.94 -1.02 9.64
CA LYS A 184 -17.01 -1.97 9.81
C LYS A 184 -17.89 -2.05 8.57
N SER A 185 -18.30 -3.25 8.22
CA SER A 185 -19.29 -3.59 7.20
C SER A 185 -20.37 -4.50 7.81
N PRO A 186 -21.44 -4.86 7.07
CA PRO A 186 -22.42 -5.83 7.55
C PRO A 186 -21.84 -7.20 7.93
N GLU A 187 -20.77 -7.63 7.27
CA GLU A 187 -20.17 -8.96 7.41
C GLU A 187 -18.78 -8.95 8.08
N PHE A 188 -18.19 -7.77 8.32
CA PHE A 188 -16.85 -7.63 8.85
C PHE A 188 -16.77 -6.43 9.81
N ASP A 189 -16.17 -6.61 10.98
CA ASP A 189 -15.91 -5.53 11.95
C ASP A 189 -14.50 -5.66 12.51
N SER A 190 -13.62 -4.71 12.17
CA SER A 190 -12.23 -4.66 12.66
C SER A 190 -12.12 -4.60 14.18
N SER A 191 -13.18 -4.20 14.89
CA SER A 191 -13.22 -4.12 16.36
C SER A 191 -13.79 -5.36 17.03
N SER A 192 -14.27 -6.36 16.27
CA SER A 192 -14.74 -7.60 16.90
C SER A 192 -13.53 -8.33 17.54
N PRO A 193 -13.72 -8.96 18.70
CA PRO A 193 -12.62 -9.63 19.41
C PRO A 193 -11.86 -10.65 18.53
N GLU A 194 -12.59 -11.42 17.74
CA GLU A 194 -11.98 -12.40 16.84
C GLU A 194 -11.04 -11.76 15.81
N VAL A 195 -11.48 -10.68 15.15
CA VAL A 195 -10.68 -9.99 14.14
C VAL A 195 -9.52 -9.26 14.79
N LEU A 196 -9.78 -8.52 15.85
CA LEU A 196 -8.80 -7.65 16.48
C LEU A 196 -7.67 -8.45 17.15
N GLU A 197 -8.00 -9.44 17.97
CA GLU A 197 -6.98 -10.21 18.69
C GLU A 197 -6.18 -11.10 17.73
N GLY A 198 -6.83 -11.75 16.76
CA GLY A 198 -6.11 -12.51 15.75
C GLY A 198 -5.17 -11.64 14.88
N TRP A 199 -5.58 -10.40 14.57
CA TRP A 199 -4.70 -9.45 13.87
C TRP A 199 -3.52 -9.01 14.77
N LYS A 200 -3.74 -8.75 16.04
CA LYS A 200 -2.65 -8.41 16.99
C LYS A 200 -1.65 -9.56 17.15
N GLU A 201 -2.11 -10.81 17.13
CA GLU A 201 -1.21 -11.97 17.12
C GLU A 201 -0.29 -11.96 15.91
N ILE A 202 -0.82 -11.63 14.72
CA ILE A 202 0.00 -11.48 13.49
C ILE A 202 0.99 -10.32 13.64
N VAL A 203 0.58 -9.19 14.22
CA VAL A 203 1.49 -8.07 14.51
C VAL A 203 2.65 -8.51 15.38
N ARG A 204 2.37 -9.23 16.47
CA ARG A 204 3.41 -9.75 17.38
C ARG A 204 4.31 -10.78 16.69
N GLU A 205 3.74 -11.64 15.84
CA GLU A 205 4.50 -12.63 15.07
C GLU A 205 5.45 -11.98 14.05
N LEU A 206 5.03 -10.91 13.38
CA LEU A 206 5.78 -10.21 12.33
C LEU A 206 6.74 -9.16 12.86
N HIS A 207 6.43 -8.57 14.02
CA HIS A 207 7.18 -7.50 14.68
C HIS A 207 7.62 -6.36 13.73
N PRO A 208 6.68 -5.73 12.98
CA PRO A 208 7.03 -4.70 12.02
C PRO A 208 7.63 -3.48 12.71
N ARG A 209 8.54 -2.75 12.04
CA ARG A 209 9.15 -1.53 12.61
C ARG A 209 8.15 -0.39 12.84
N GLU A 210 7.01 -0.44 12.14
CA GLU A 210 5.92 0.51 12.27
C GLU A 210 4.61 -0.16 11.88
N ILE A 211 3.54 0.20 12.58
CA ILE A 211 2.17 -0.19 12.28
C ILE A 211 1.42 1.05 11.86
N MET A 212 0.84 1.05 10.66
CA MET A 212 0.03 2.14 10.13
C MET A 212 -1.43 1.74 10.11
N VAL A 213 -2.19 2.21 11.10
CA VAL A 213 -3.65 2.01 11.16
C VAL A 213 -4.36 3.21 10.57
N TYR A 214 -5.32 2.97 9.67
CA TYR A 214 -6.07 4.03 9.03
C TYR A 214 -7.52 3.60 8.76
N THR A 215 -8.37 4.57 8.43
CA THR A 215 -9.78 4.33 8.14
C THR A 215 -10.20 4.98 6.83
N ILE A 216 -11.44 4.71 6.42
CA ILE A 216 -12.04 5.24 5.19
C ILE A 216 -12.02 6.77 5.20
N ASP A 217 -11.63 7.40 4.08
CA ASP A 217 -11.59 8.83 3.89
C ASP A 217 -12.36 9.29 2.65
N ARG A 218 -12.44 8.45 1.63
CA ARG A 218 -13.05 8.76 0.34
C ARG A 218 -14.16 7.77 0.01
N PRO A 219 -15.00 8.07 -1.00
CA PRO A 219 -16.01 7.14 -1.45
C PRO A 219 -15.45 5.77 -1.79
N THR A 220 -16.14 4.74 -1.37
CA THR A 220 -15.78 3.33 -1.52
C THR A 220 -16.74 2.62 -2.46
N PRO A 221 -16.31 1.51 -3.13
CA PRO A 221 -17.16 0.79 -4.06
C PRO A 221 -18.29 0.04 -3.36
N MET A 222 -18.09 -0.40 -2.11
CA MET A 222 -19.15 -0.97 -1.28
C MET A 222 -19.83 0.14 -0.49
N ALA A 223 -21.17 0.16 -0.52
CA ALA A 223 -21.96 1.04 0.32
C ALA A 223 -22.09 0.51 1.77
N GLY A 224 -22.39 1.41 2.71
CA GLY A 224 -22.67 1.02 4.10
C GLY A 224 -21.43 0.67 4.92
N LEU A 225 -20.25 1.05 4.49
CA LEU A 225 -19.04 0.94 5.31
C LEU A 225 -19.01 2.06 6.36
N GLU A 226 -18.70 1.70 7.60
CA GLU A 226 -18.54 2.64 8.72
C GLU A 226 -17.05 2.86 8.98
N LYS A 227 -16.64 4.13 9.05
CA LYS A 227 -15.28 4.51 9.45
C LYS A 227 -15.14 4.57 10.96
N PHE A 228 -13.93 4.34 11.45
CA PHE A 228 -13.62 4.51 12.88
C PHE A 228 -12.99 5.88 13.14
N SER A 229 -13.27 6.47 14.30
CA SER A 229 -12.55 7.67 14.73
C SER A 229 -11.11 7.32 15.16
N VAL A 230 -10.25 8.33 15.16
CA VAL A 230 -8.86 8.19 15.63
C VAL A 230 -8.81 7.71 17.07
N GLU A 231 -9.70 8.23 17.93
CA GLU A 231 -9.80 7.84 19.34
C GLU A 231 -10.21 6.36 19.48
N ARG A 232 -11.18 5.90 18.68
CA ARG A 232 -11.59 4.50 18.67
C ARG A 232 -10.43 3.60 18.21
N MET A 233 -9.78 3.94 17.10
CA MET A 233 -8.63 3.17 16.62
C MET A 233 -7.51 3.12 17.65
N ARG A 234 -7.20 4.25 18.31
CA ARG A 234 -6.20 4.31 19.38
C ARG A 234 -6.55 3.40 20.56
N SER A 235 -7.81 3.36 20.98
CA SER A 235 -8.23 2.46 22.06
C SER A 235 -8.11 0.99 21.71
N LEU A 236 -8.34 0.63 20.43
CA LEU A 236 -8.26 -0.75 19.95
C LEU A 236 -6.80 -1.28 19.90
N VAL A 237 -5.82 -0.39 19.72
CA VAL A 237 -4.38 -0.78 19.61
C VAL A 237 -3.57 -0.31 20.83
N ALA A 238 -4.23 0.09 21.92
CA ALA A 238 -3.55 0.64 23.10
C ALA A 238 -2.53 -0.33 23.71
N ASP A 239 -2.89 -1.60 23.79
CA ASP A 239 -2.00 -2.67 24.27
C ASP A 239 -0.72 -2.83 23.41
N LEU A 240 -0.83 -2.77 22.09
CA LEU A 240 0.35 -2.79 21.21
C LEU A 240 1.26 -1.58 21.45
N ILE A 241 0.67 -0.39 21.70
CA ILE A 241 1.44 0.81 22.05
C ILE A 241 2.14 0.62 23.41
N GLU A 242 1.46 0.05 24.40
CA GLU A 242 2.03 -0.28 25.73
C GLU A 242 3.12 -1.35 25.65
N GLU A 243 3.01 -2.29 24.72
CA GLU A 243 4.03 -3.30 24.40
C GLU A 243 5.26 -2.69 23.69
N GLY A 244 5.21 -1.42 23.27
CA GLY A 244 6.32 -0.69 22.66
C GLY A 244 6.33 -0.67 21.13
N PHE A 245 5.26 -1.12 20.47
CA PHE A 245 5.13 -0.98 19.01
C PHE A 245 4.97 0.49 18.60
N ASN A 246 5.63 0.87 17.51
CA ASN A 246 5.45 2.18 16.89
C ASN A 246 4.17 2.17 16.05
N VAL A 247 3.11 2.83 16.53
CA VAL A 247 1.79 2.84 15.87
C VAL A 247 1.43 4.24 15.39
N ASP A 248 1.33 4.41 14.08
CA ASP A 248 0.84 5.62 13.40
C ASP A 248 -0.64 5.47 13.05
N ILE A 249 -1.50 6.36 13.55
CA ILE A 249 -2.96 6.29 13.40
C ILE A 249 -3.45 7.49 12.59
N LYS A 250 -4.11 7.20 11.46
CA LYS A 250 -4.65 8.22 10.54
C LYS A 250 -6.17 8.10 10.40
N GLY A 251 -6.87 9.19 10.64
CA GLY A 251 -8.33 9.32 10.48
C GLY A 251 -8.74 10.03 9.20
#